data_1b3e034c3e12db2152ca86a6b30dbbac
#
_entry.id   1b3e034c3e12db2152ca86a6b30dbbac
#
_cell.length_a   1.000
_cell.length_b   1.000
_cell.length_c   1.000
_cell.angle_alpha   90.00
_cell.angle_beta   90.00
_cell.angle_gamma   90.00
#
_symmetry.space_group_name_H-M   'P 1'
#
loop_
_entity.id
_entity.type
_entity.pdbx_description
1 polymer ?
#
loop_
_entity_poly.entity_id
_entity_poly.type
_entity_poly.pdbx_seq_one_letter_code
_entity_poly.pdbx_strand_id
1 'polypeptide(L)'
;MQLKRQDFIASMRSINPADIIVLDESGSDLTQTSDYARAEGGYRAKMPKPHNPGKKFSIIGAISIMCIVAVMYIDCAVNQDIFYTFIKKLLLKHLKPGQYLLMDNINFHKQEQIKKLVESVGAKVVFLPPYSPDLSPIEKMWSKVKEIIKRFQPRTEAEFHNALFKGLADVTAEDLEAWYEECGYEVAA
;
A
#
# COMPACT_ATOMS: atom_id res chain seq x y z
N MET A 1 -9.77 -18.98 12.58
CA MET A 1 -9.55 -17.85 11.66
C MET A 1 -10.61 -16.78 11.81
N GLN A 2 -11.90 -17.08 11.75
CA GLN A 2 -13.00 -16.11 11.92
C GLN A 2 -12.97 -15.35 13.27
N LEU A 3 -12.68 -16.02 14.38
CA LEU A 3 -12.58 -15.38 15.71
C LEU A 3 -11.54 -14.25 15.72
N LYS A 4 -10.32 -14.49 15.23
CA LYS A 4 -9.24 -13.46 15.19
C LYS A 4 -9.65 -12.24 14.35
N ARG A 5 -10.41 -12.45 13.28
CA ARG A 5 -10.91 -11.37 12.43
C ARG A 5 -11.99 -10.56 13.14
N GLN A 6 -12.92 -11.20 13.86
CA GLN A 6 -13.97 -10.53 14.64
C GLN A 6 -13.36 -9.73 15.79
N ASP A 7 -12.38 -10.31 16.51
CA ASP A 7 -11.66 -9.63 17.58
C ASP A 7 -10.91 -8.39 17.07
N PHE A 8 -10.26 -8.51 15.90
CA PHE A 8 -9.60 -7.39 15.24
C PHE A 8 -10.58 -6.27 14.89
N ILE A 9 -11.68 -6.60 14.19
CA ILE A 9 -12.71 -5.61 13.81
C ILE A 9 -13.28 -4.93 15.05
N ALA A 10 -13.58 -5.69 16.11
CA ALA A 10 -14.08 -5.12 17.36
C ALA A 10 -13.08 -4.17 18.02
N SER A 11 -11.78 -4.52 18.01
CA SER A 11 -10.73 -3.66 18.58
C SER A 11 -10.52 -2.38 17.77
N MET A 12 -10.65 -2.44 16.45
CA MET A 12 -10.45 -1.28 15.58
C MET A 12 -11.61 -0.29 15.59
N ARG A 13 -12.84 -0.74 15.89
CA ARG A 13 -14.03 0.15 15.95
C ARG A 13 -13.93 1.29 16.96
N SER A 14 -13.13 1.12 18.01
CA SER A 14 -12.93 2.15 19.05
C SER A 14 -11.83 3.15 18.74
N ILE A 15 -11.11 2.96 17.62
CA ILE A 15 -9.96 3.77 17.21
C ILE A 15 -10.43 4.77 16.16
N ASN A 16 -10.08 6.05 16.37
CA ASN A 16 -10.35 7.08 15.36
C ASN A 16 -9.54 6.76 14.09
N PRO A 17 -10.16 6.65 12.90
CA PRO A 17 -9.46 6.40 11.64
C PRO A 17 -8.32 7.38 11.34
N ALA A 18 -8.39 8.61 11.84
CA ALA A 18 -7.31 9.60 11.73
C ALA A 18 -6.02 9.18 12.47
N ASP A 19 -6.14 8.27 13.44
CA ASP A 19 -5.00 7.73 14.17
C ASP A 19 -4.45 6.44 13.59
N ILE A 20 -5.03 5.94 12.49
CA ILE A 20 -4.61 4.72 11.81
C ILE A 20 -3.72 5.07 10.63
N ILE A 21 -2.49 4.57 10.64
CA ILE A 21 -1.56 4.60 9.51
C ILE A 21 -1.43 3.17 9.00
N VAL A 22 -1.68 2.95 7.70
CA VAL A 22 -1.59 1.62 7.07
C VAL A 22 -0.32 1.55 6.26
N LEU A 23 0.47 0.50 6.49
CA LEU A 23 1.76 0.23 5.83
C LEU A 23 1.69 -1.10 5.12
N ASP A 24 2.13 -1.13 3.86
CA ASP A 24 2.17 -2.35 3.04
C ASP A 24 3.22 -2.28 1.93
N GLU A 25 3.48 -3.44 1.32
CA GLU A 25 4.38 -3.62 0.19
C GLU A 25 3.63 -4.02 -1.07
N SER A 26 4.09 -3.54 -2.22
CA SER A 26 3.55 -3.91 -3.51
C SER A 26 4.64 -4.13 -4.54
N GLY A 27 4.46 -5.10 -5.43
CA GLY A 27 5.36 -5.36 -6.56
C GLY A 27 4.81 -4.82 -7.88
N SER A 28 5.74 -4.43 -8.77
CA SER A 28 5.46 -4.08 -10.16
C SER A 28 6.62 -4.46 -11.06
N ASP A 29 6.41 -4.48 -12.38
CA ASP A 29 7.43 -4.74 -13.39
C ASP A 29 7.19 -3.92 -14.67
N LEU A 30 8.08 -4.05 -15.66
CA LEU A 30 8.01 -3.33 -16.92
C LEU A 30 7.14 -4.02 -17.99
N THR A 31 6.42 -5.09 -17.66
CA THR A 31 5.45 -5.73 -18.57
C THR A 31 4.02 -5.24 -18.36
N GLN A 32 3.81 -4.33 -17.44
CA GLN A 32 2.48 -3.83 -17.13
C GLN A 32 1.80 -3.29 -18.39
N THR A 33 0.61 -3.81 -18.67
CA THR A 33 -0.25 -3.42 -19.79
C THR A 33 -1.69 -3.45 -19.31
N SER A 34 -2.56 -2.68 -19.93
CA SER A 34 -4.00 -2.77 -19.66
C SER A 34 -4.51 -4.16 -20.04
N ASP A 35 -5.33 -4.74 -19.17
CA ASP A 35 -5.95 -6.04 -19.42
C ASP A 35 -7.15 -5.91 -20.39
N TYR A 36 -7.61 -4.68 -20.65
CA TYR A 36 -8.74 -4.36 -21.50
C TYR A 36 -8.38 -3.29 -22.51
N ALA A 37 -8.85 -3.45 -23.74
CA ALA A 37 -8.80 -2.44 -24.78
C ALA A 37 -10.11 -2.42 -25.57
N ARG A 38 -10.45 -1.27 -26.14
CA ARG A 38 -11.61 -1.13 -27.02
C ARG A 38 -11.13 -1.09 -28.47
N ALA A 39 -11.85 -1.74 -29.37
CA ALA A 39 -11.66 -1.66 -30.80
C ALA A 39 -13.00 -1.28 -31.45
N GLU A 40 -12.93 -0.76 -32.67
CA GLU A 40 -14.10 -0.49 -33.49
C GLU A 40 -14.90 -1.79 -33.74
N GLY A 41 -16.22 -1.68 -33.91
CA GLY A 41 -17.10 -2.83 -34.04
C GLY A 41 -16.66 -3.79 -35.14
N GLY A 42 -16.59 -5.08 -34.82
CA GLY A 42 -16.09 -6.14 -35.69
C GLY A 42 -14.59 -6.41 -35.64
N TYR A 43 -13.81 -5.56 -34.96
CA TYR A 43 -12.36 -5.76 -34.80
C TYR A 43 -11.99 -6.18 -33.39
N ARG A 44 -10.95 -7.02 -33.29
CA ARG A 44 -10.37 -7.42 -32.00
C ARG A 44 -9.27 -6.44 -31.60
N ALA A 45 -9.36 -5.86 -30.42
CA ALA A 45 -8.29 -5.07 -29.85
C ALA A 45 -7.03 -5.93 -29.68
N LYS A 46 -5.91 -5.48 -30.25
CA LYS A 46 -4.60 -6.15 -30.15
C LYS A 46 -3.63 -5.17 -29.50
N MET A 47 -2.89 -5.62 -28.52
CA MET A 47 -1.84 -4.85 -27.87
C MET A 47 -0.60 -5.74 -27.65
N PRO A 48 0.59 -5.30 -28.09
CA PRO A 48 1.82 -6.03 -27.83
C PRO A 48 2.13 -6.00 -26.32
N LYS A 49 2.43 -7.15 -25.76
CA LYS A 49 2.91 -7.29 -24.38
C LYS A 49 4.33 -7.81 -24.39
N PRO A 50 5.28 -7.17 -23.69
CA PRO A 50 6.63 -7.70 -23.55
C PRO A 50 6.60 -9.10 -22.92
N HIS A 51 7.36 -10.03 -23.50
CA HIS A 51 7.45 -11.40 -22.98
C HIS A 51 8.35 -11.47 -21.73
N ASN A 52 9.40 -10.64 -21.71
CA ASN A 52 10.34 -10.59 -20.58
C ASN A 52 9.92 -9.48 -19.61
N PRO A 53 9.70 -9.78 -18.31
CA PRO A 53 9.31 -8.78 -17.32
C PRO A 53 10.36 -7.69 -17.07
N GLY A 54 11.61 -7.87 -17.52
CA GLY A 54 12.67 -6.89 -17.28
C GLY A 54 12.94 -6.70 -15.80
N LYS A 55 13.16 -5.45 -15.40
CA LYS A 55 13.32 -5.09 -13.99
C LYS A 55 12.02 -5.25 -13.22
N LYS A 56 12.13 -5.78 -11.99
CA LYS A 56 11.04 -5.80 -11.01
C LYS A 56 11.29 -4.73 -9.98
N PHE A 57 10.24 -4.04 -9.59
CA PHE A 57 10.27 -3.02 -8.56
C PHE A 57 9.41 -3.45 -7.37
N SER A 58 9.93 -3.23 -6.19
CA SER A 58 9.16 -3.31 -4.96
C SER A 58 8.85 -1.90 -4.48
N ILE A 59 7.64 -1.68 -4.04
CA ILE A 59 7.15 -0.38 -3.56
C ILE A 59 6.70 -0.59 -2.11
N ILE A 60 7.20 0.22 -1.19
CA ILE A 60 6.70 0.25 0.19
C ILE A 60 5.97 1.57 0.37
N GLY A 61 4.77 1.52 0.90
CA GLY A 61 3.96 2.71 1.11
C GLY A 61 3.25 2.72 2.45
N ALA A 62 3.02 3.92 2.95
CA ALA A 62 2.22 4.16 4.13
C ALA A 62 1.19 5.25 3.84
N ILE A 63 -0.06 5.02 4.21
CA ILE A 63 -1.16 5.96 4.06
C ILE A 63 -1.83 6.26 5.40
N SER A 64 -2.41 7.44 5.49
CA SER A 64 -3.44 7.81 6.46
C SER A 64 -4.75 8.05 5.73
N ILE A 65 -5.82 8.24 6.45
CA ILE A 65 -7.11 8.66 5.87
C ILE A 65 -7.02 10.02 5.15
N MET A 66 -6.01 10.84 5.44
CA MET A 66 -5.85 12.20 4.90
C MET A 66 -4.88 12.28 3.72
N CYS A 67 -3.85 11.44 3.70
CA CYS A 67 -2.78 11.55 2.71
C CYS A 67 -1.92 10.29 2.62
N ILE A 68 -1.14 10.22 1.54
CA ILE A 68 -0.01 9.31 1.45
C ILE A 68 1.11 9.86 2.35
N VAL A 69 1.48 9.09 3.38
CA VAL A 69 2.43 9.51 4.42
C VAL A 69 3.88 9.35 3.97
N ALA A 70 4.18 8.22 3.36
CA ALA A 70 5.52 7.92 2.83
C ALA A 70 5.44 6.85 1.75
N VAL A 71 6.30 6.97 0.74
CA VAL A 71 6.48 5.95 -0.31
C VAL A 71 7.96 5.84 -0.65
N MET A 72 8.41 4.63 -0.90
CA MET A 72 9.72 4.30 -1.45
C MET A 72 9.55 3.19 -2.48
N TYR A 73 10.31 3.24 -3.58
CA TYR A 73 10.45 2.11 -4.48
C TYR A 73 11.91 1.75 -4.68
N ILE A 74 12.16 0.49 -4.98
CA ILE A 74 13.48 -0.10 -5.19
C ILE A 74 13.42 -1.15 -6.30
N ASP A 75 14.55 -1.40 -6.95
CA ASP A 75 14.70 -2.38 -8.04
C ASP A 75 15.12 -3.77 -7.56
N CYS A 76 14.83 -4.10 -6.32
CA CYS A 76 15.08 -5.41 -5.73
C CYS A 76 13.90 -5.84 -4.83
N ALA A 77 13.93 -7.10 -4.39
CA ALA A 77 12.96 -7.58 -3.41
C ALA A 77 13.18 -6.90 -2.05
N VAL A 78 12.08 -6.52 -1.40
CA VAL A 78 12.14 -6.02 -0.04
C VAL A 78 12.62 -7.13 0.89
N ASN A 79 13.60 -6.81 1.70
CA ASN A 79 14.04 -7.63 2.82
C ASN A 79 13.78 -6.90 4.14
N GLN A 80 14.05 -7.59 5.25
CA GLN A 80 13.83 -7.05 6.60
C GLN A 80 14.60 -5.75 6.87
N ASP A 81 15.82 -5.62 6.34
CA ASP A 81 16.66 -4.44 6.56
C ASP A 81 16.13 -3.23 5.80
N ILE A 82 15.69 -3.45 4.57
CA ILE A 82 15.06 -2.42 3.73
C ILE A 82 13.76 -1.95 4.39
N PHE A 83 12.92 -2.88 4.81
CA PHE A 83 11.64 -2.56 5.46
C PHE A 83 11.85 -1.80 6.78
N TYR A 84 12.77 -2.28 7.62
CA TYR A 84 13.17 -1.58 8.85
C TYR A 84 13.70 -0.17 8.56
N THR A 85 14.54 -0.03 7.52
CA THR A 85 15.12 1.25 7.10
C THR A 85 14.04 2.21 6.63
N PHE A 86 13.05 1.74 5.86
CA PHE A 86 11.90 2.53 5.46
C PHE A 86 11.17 3.10 6.68
N ILE A 87 10.82 2.25 7.64
CA ILE A 87 10.14 2.70 8.86
C ILE A 87 11.01 3.72 9.59
N LYS A 88 12.28 3.40 9.84
CA LYS A 88 13.18 4.24 10.63
C LYS A 88 13.49 5.60 9.99
N LYS A 89 13.71 5.62 8.67
CA LYS A 89 14.20 6.82 7.96
C LYS A 89 13.08 7.67 7.35
N LEU A 90 12.01 7.04 6.90
CA LEU A 90 10.96 7.72 6.14
C LEU A 90 9.66 7.85 6.95
N LEU A 91 9.19 6.78 7.59
CA LEU A 91 7.89 6.76 8.23
C LEU A 91 7.90 7.33 9.66
N LEU A 92 8.90 6.98 10.48
CA LEU A 92 8.92 7.26 11.91
C LEU A 92 8.73 8.75 12.26
N LYS A 93 9.29 9.64 11.46
CA LYS A 93 9.18 11.10 11.64
C LYS A 93 7.76 11.66 11.45
N HIS A 94 6.87 10.86 10.84
CA HIS A 94 5.48 11.22 10.59
C HIS A 94 4.51 10.59 11.60
N LEU A 95 4.97 9.58 12.35
CA LEU A 95 4.17 8.96 13.40
C LEU A 95 4.07 9.87 14.62
N LYS A 96 2.89 9.88 15.23
CA LYS A 96 2.57 10.68 16.44
C LYS A 96 2.22 9.75 17.59
N PRO A 97 2.40 10.21 18.84
CA PRO A 97 1.89 9.48 20.01
C PRO A 97 0.41 9.20 19.91
N GLY A 98 0.00 7.99 20.27
CA GLY A 98 -1.39 7.54 20.22
C GLY A 98 -1.81 6.93 18.88
N GLN A 99 -1.02 7.08 17.81
CA GLN A 99 -1.32 6.47 16.52
C GLN A 99 -1.07 4.97 16.49
N TYR A 100 -1.73 4.31 15.53
CA TYR A 100 -1.66 2.87 15.28
C TYR A 100 -1.07 2.63 13.90
N LEU A 101 0.07 1.94 13.83
CA LEU A 101 0.65 1.47 12.59
C LEU A 101 0.10 0.08 12.28
N LEU A 102 -0.83 0.03 11.33
CA LEU A 102 -1.44 -1.19 10.83
C LEU A 102 -0.60 -1.76 9.69
N MET A 103 -0.24 -3.02 9.76
CA MET A 103 0.56 -3.69 8.74
C MET A 103 0.22 -5.18 8.66
N ASP A 104 0.56 -5.81 7.53
CA ASP A 104 0.37 -7.26 7.40
C ASP A 104 1.28 -8.04 8.39
N ASN A 105 0.82 -9.21 8.77
CA ASN A 105 1.54 -10.10 9.67
C ASN A 105 2.64 -10.85 8.90
N ILE A 106 3.68 -10.12 8.52
CA ILE A 106 4.84 -10.70 7.85
C ILE A 106 5.76 -11.33 8.91
N ASN A 107 6.16 -12.57 8.71
CA ASN A 107 7.12 -13.29 9.58
C ASN A 107 8.55 -12.72 9.43
N PHE A 108 8.77 -11.51 9.90
CA PHE A 108 10.10 -10.95 9.99
C PHE A 108 10.70 -11.22 11.36
N HIS A 109 11.93 -11.74 11.40
CA HIS A 109 12.72 -11.89 12.64
C HIS A 109 12.94 -10.55 13.38
N LYS A 110 12.64 -9.42 12.72
CA LYS A 110 12.76 -8.07 13.29
C LYS A 110 11.46 -7.45 13.79
N GLN A 111 10.35 -8.20 13.88
CA GLN A 111 9.07 -7.65 14.37
C GLN A 111 9.23 -6.92 15.71
N GLU A 112 9.96 -7.49 16.65
CA GLU A 112 10.22 -6.86 17.95
C GLU A 112 11.02 -5.55 17.83
N GLN A 113 11.96 -5.47 16.88
CA GLN A 113 12.72 -4.23 16.64
C GLN A 113 11.86 -3.14 16.04
N ILE A 114 10.99 -3.50 15.09
CA ILE A 114 10.02 -2.57 14.49
C ILE A 114 9.04 -2.08 15.56
N LYS A 115 8.51 -2.98 16.37
CA LYS A 115 7.60 -2.65 17.48
C LYS A 115 8.24 -1.65 18.44
N LYS A 116 9.44 -1.96 18.95
CA LYS A 116 10.20 -1.05 19.83
C LYS A 116 10.46 0.32 19.18
N LEU A 117 10.76 0.34 17.87
CA LEU A 117 11.01 1.56 17.13
C LEU A 117 9.75 2.43 17.02
N VAL A 118 8.60 1.83 16.72
CA VAL A 118 7.32 2.53 16.64
C VAL A 118 6.84 2.99 18.02
N GLU A 119 7.01 2.14 19.03
CA GLU A 119 6.68 2.46 20.43
C GLU A 119 7.56 3.59 21.00
N SER A 120 8.79 3.76 20.51
CA SER A 120 9.68 4.85 20.97
C SER A 120 9.14 6.26 20.66
N VAL A 121 8.21 6.39 19.70
CA VAL A 121 7.53 7.64 19.38
C VAL A 121 6.09 7.70 19.94
N GLY A 122 5.72 6.73 20.80
CA GLY A 122 4.40 6.67 21.42
C GLY A 122 3.28 6.11 20.54
N ALA A 123 3.62 5.56 19.36
CA ALA A 123 2.69 4.87 18.49
C ALA A 123 2.65 3.36 18.81
N LYS A 124 1.66 2.65 18.28
CA LYS A 124 1.48 1.20 18.49
C LYS A 124 1.46 0.46 17.18
N VAL A 125 2.04 -0.74 17.14
CA VAL A 125 1.93 -1.64 15.97
C VAL A 125 0.72 -2.55 16.14
N VAL A 126 -0.08 -2.67 15.08
CA VAL A 126 -1.21 -3.58 14.98
C VAL A 126 -1.04 -4.43 13.72
N PHE A 127 -1.23 -5.74 13.86
CA PHE A 127 -1.12 -6.65 12.73
C PHE A 127 -2.50 -7.02 12.20
N LEU A 128 -2.63 -7.00 10.87
CA LEU A 128 -3.82 -7.52 10.19
C LEU A 128 -4.01 -9.02 10.47
N PRO A 129 -5.24 -9.48 10.57
CA PRO A 129 -5.51 -10.91 10.59
C PRO A 129 -5.03 -11.57 9.28
N PRO A 130 -4.54 -12.82 9.32
CA PRO A 130 -4.13 -13.51 8.11
C PRO A 130 -5.22 -13.55 7.06
N TYR A 131 -4.84 -13.37 5.79
CA TYR A 131 -5.75 -13.42 4.63
C TYR A 131 -6.91 -12.41 4.70
N SER A 132 -6.65 -11.19 5.16
CA SER A 132 -7.66 -10.14 5.28
C SER A 132 -7.29 -8.85 4.53
N PRO A 133 -7.01 -8.89 3.21
CA PRO A 133 -6.69 -7.71 2.42
C PRO A 133 -7.84 -6.71 2.33
N ASP A 134 -9.07 -7.19 2.50
CA ASP A 134 -10.27 -6.38 2.56
C ASP A 134 -10.36 -5.46 3.79
N LEU A 135 -9.52 -5.68 4.80
CA LEU A 135 -9.35 -4.80 5.96
C LEU A 135 -8.18 -3.81 5.79
N SER A 136 -7.54 -3.78 4.61
CA SER A 136 -6.37 -2.95 4.33
C SER A 136 -6.66 -1.89 3.26
N PRO A 137 -6.93 -0.63 3.65
CA PRO A 137 -7.22 0.46 2.70
C PRO A 137 -6.12 0.67 1.65
N ILE A 138 -4.85 0.43 2.00
CA ILE A 138 -3.71 0.62 1.10
C ILE A 138 -3.73 -0.33 -0.10
N GLU A 139 -4.37 -1.49 0.00
CA GLU A 139 -4.55 -2.41 -1.13
C GLU A 139 -5.37 -1.78 -2.26
N LYS A 140 -6.35 -0.95 -1.91
CA LYS A 140 -7.14 -0.19 -2.88
C LYS A 140 -6.32 0.93 -3.52
N MET A 141 -5.47 1.59 -2.75
CA MET A 141 -4.49 2.54 -3.29
C MET A 141 -3.58 1.85 -4.31
N TRP A 142 -3.03 0.68 -3.98
CA TRP A 142 -2.20 -0.07 -4.92
C TRP A 142 -2.96 -0.45 -6.18
N SER A 143 -4.23 -0.84 -6.06
CA SER A 143 -5.08 -1.15 -7.21
C SER A 143 -5.19 0.04 -8.16
N LYS A 144 -5.51 1.25 -7.64
CA LYS A 144 -5.61 2.49 -8.43
C LYS A 144 -4.27 2.86 -9.07
N VAL A 145 -3.19 2.85 -8.28
CA VAL A 145 -1.84 3.20 -8.76
C VAL A 145 -1.37 2.24 -9.85
N LYS A 146 -1.56 0.92 -9.66
CA LYS A 146 -1.20 -0.09 -10.66
C LYS A 146 -2.01 0.04 -11.94
N GLU A 147 -3.28 0.42 -11.86
CA GLU A 147 -4.09 0.67 -13.06
C GLU A 147 -3.52 1.84 -13.88
N ILE A 148 -3.09 2.91 -13.21
CA ILE A 148 -2.43 4.04 -13.88
C ILE A 148 -1.11 3.61 -14.50
N ILE A 149 -0.26 2.87 -13.77
CA ILE A 149 0.98 2.32 -14.33
C ILE A 149 0.69 1.47 -15.58
N LYS A 150 -0.33 0.61 -15.54
CA LYS A 150 -0.75 -0.20 -16.70
C LYS A 150 -1.17 0.64 -17.91
N ARG A 151 -1.82 1.79 -17.68
CA ARG A 151 -2.22 2.72 -18.77
C ARG A 151 -1.00 3.37 -19.43
N PHE A 152 0.03 3.73 -18.64
CA PHE A 152 1.26 4.32 -19.14
C PHE A 152 2.19 3.29 -19.80
N GLN A 153 2.04 2.01 -19.53
CA GLN A 153 2.82 0.91 -20.09
C GLN A 153 4.34 1.16 -20.05
N PRO A 154 4.94 1.44 -18.90
CA PRO A 154 6.36 1.79 -18.82
C PRO A 154 7.23 0.63 -19.30
N ARG A 155 8.29 0.95 -20.07
CA ARG A 155 9.27 0.00 -20.59
C ARG A 155 10.67 0.27 -20.07
N THR A 156 10.86 1.41 -19.43
CA THR A 156 12.10 1.84 -18.78
C THR A 156 11.84 2.20 -17.33
N GLU A 157 12.90 2.22 -16.53
CA GLU A 157 12.82 2.65 -15.12
C GLU A 157 12.35 4.12 -14.99
N ALA A 158 12.81 5.01 -15.89
CA ALA A 158 12.38 6.40 -15.90
C ALA A 158 10.88 6.54 -16.21
N GLU A 159 10.37 5.77 -17.15
CA GLU A 159 8.93 5.74 -17.46
C GLU A 159 8.12 5.15 -16.29
N PHE A 160 8.66 4.09 -15.63
CA PHE A 160 8.03 3.53 -14.44
C PHE A 160 7.96 4.54 -13.30
N HIS A 161 9.07 5.24 -13.04
CA HIS A 161 9.12 6.32 -12.05
C HIS A 161 8.02 7.36 -12.32
N ASN A 162 7.96 7.87 -13.56
CA ASN A 162 6.97 8.87 -13.94
C ASN A 162 5.53 8.35 -13.81
N ALA A 163 5.27 7.10 -14.21
CA ALA A 163 3.95 6.47 -14.10
C ALA A 163 3.56 6.25 -12.63
N LEU A 164 4.49 5.80 -11.79
CA LEU A 164 4.28 5.61 -10.35
C LEU A 164 3.92 6.94 -9.68
N PHE A 165 4.73 7.99 -9.91
CA PHE A 165 4.47 9.30 -9.29
C PHE A 165 3.16 9.91 -9.80
N LYS A 166 2.82 9.72 -11.08
CA LYS A 166 1.51 10.12 -11.61
C LYS A 166 0.38 9.38 -10.92
N GLY A 167 0.53 8.06 -10.73
CA GLY A 167 -0.45 7.25 -10.02
C GLY A 167 -0.65 7.67 -8.56
N LEU A 168 0.46 7.96 -7.86
CA LEU A 168 0.40 8.44 -6.47
C LEU A 168 -0.22 9.85 -6.37
N ALA A 169 0.07 10.74 -7.32
CA ALA A 169 -0.50 12.09 -7.37
C ALA A 169 -2.00 12.11 -7.69
N ASP A 170 -2.52 11.05 -8.31
CA ASP A 170 -3.93 10.90 -8.65
C ASP A 170 -4.78 10.35 -7.48
N VAL A 171 -4.14 9.96 -6.38
CA VAL A 171 -4.82 9.55 -5.14
C VAL A 171 -5.27 10.80 -4.40
N THR A 172 -6.58 10.93 -4.23
CA THR A 172 -7.19 12.09 -3.55
C THR A 172 -7.51 11.78 -2.08
N ALA A 173 -7.82 12.79 -1.30
CA ALA A 173 -8.29 12.61 0.08
C ALA A 173 -9.63 11.86 0.12
N GLU A 174 -10.52 12.15 -0.82
CA GLU A 174 -11.81 11.47 -0.96
C GLU A 174 -11.64 9.98 -1.25
N ASP A 175 -10.66 9.60 -2.08
CA ASP A 175 -10.32 8.18 -2.30
C ASP A 175 -9.92 7.50 -0.97
N LEU A 176 -9.00 8.13 -0.23
CA LEU A 176 -8.48 7.57 1.02
C LEU A 176 -9.59 7.40 2.04
N GLU A 177 -10.44 8.42 2.22
CA GLU A 177 -11.58 8.39 3.12
C GLU A 177 -12.54 7.25 2.76
N ALA A 178 -12.95 7.16 1.49
CA ALA A 178 -13.81 6.10 1.00
C ALA A 178 -13.20 4.69 1.21
N TRP A 179 -11.89 4.53 0.99
CA TRP A 179 -11.22 3.24 1.19
C TRP A 179 -11.13 2.83 2.67
N TYR A 180 -10.95 3.81 3.57
CA TYR A 180 -11.01 3.53 5.01
C TYR A 180 -12.41 3.10 5.44
N GLU A 181 -13.45 3.80 4.98
CA GLU A 181 -14.85 3.44 5.23
C GLU A 181 -15.21 2.05 4.69
N GLU A 182 -14.85 1.75 3.44
CA GLU A 182 -15.08 0.43 2.82
C GLU A 182 -14.38 -0.71 3.57
N CYS A 183 -13.25 -0.44 4.23
CA CYS A 183 -12.55 -1.40 5.07
C CYS A 183 -13.12 -1.48 6.51
N GLY A 184 -14.18 -0.71 6.83
CA GLY A 184 -14.87 -0.73 8.12
C GLY A 184 -14.25 0.18 9.19
N TYR A 185 -13.42 1.15 8.79
CA TYR A 185 -12.90 2.21 9.66
C TYR A 185 -13.81 3.44 9.54
N GLU A 186 -14.85 3.48 10.36
CA GLU A 186 -15.84 4.56 10.30
C GLU A 186 -15.27 5.87 10.85
N VAL A 187 -15.38 6.92 10.06
CA VAL A 187 -15.13 8.29 10.54
C VAL A 187 -16.28 8.64 11.49
N ALA A 188 -15.98 8.92 12.76
CA ALA A 188 -16.99 9.42 13.68
C ALA A 188 -17.53 10.75 13.12
N ALA A 189 -18.84 10.77 12.85
CA ALA A 189 -19.56 11.93 12.37
C ALA A 189 -19.51 13.10 13.36
#